data_8ff6e4c4d7f1ceab77c0df26f88383d8
#
_entry.id   8ff6e4c4d7f1ceab77c0df26f88383d8
#
_cell.length_a   1.000
_cell.length_b   1.000
_cell.length_c   1.000
_cell.angle_alpha   90.00
_cell.angle_beta   90.00
_cell.angle_gamma   90.00
#
_symmetry.space_group_name_H-M   'P 1'
#
loop_
_entity.id
_entity.type
_entity.pdbx_description
1 polymer ?
#
loop_
_entity_poly.entity_id
_entity_poly.type
_entity_poly.pdbx_seq_one_letter_code
_entity_poly.pdbx_strand_id
1 'polypeptide(L)'
;MITLILSGGCKTLEVYFFLKGKKYLCIFYDYKLFEFNDFIASKGEDVNRTLEGGRKPLHYAADCGQLEILEFLLLKGADINAPDKHHITPLLSAVYEGHVSCVKLLLSKGADKTVKGPDGLTAFEATDNQAIKALLQ
;
A
#
# COMPACT_ATOMS: atom_id res chain seq x y z
N MET A 1 8.80 -6.60 24.38
CA MET A 1 9.34 -5.24 24.50
C MET A 1 8.93 -4.47 23.25
N ILE A 2 8.15 -3.46 23.41
CA ILE A 2 7.67 -2.61 22.31
C ILE A 2 8.58 -1.40 22.25
N THR A 3 9.34 -1.25 21.17
CA THR A 3 10.18 -0.06 20.96
C THR A 3 9.47 0.82 19.93
N LEU A 4 8.98 1.96 20.38
CA LEU A 4 8.38 2.98 19.53
C LEU A 4 9.48 3.84 18.91
N ILE A 5 9.59 3.80 17.58
CA ILE A 5 10.44 4.73 16.84
C ILE A 5 9.53 5.66 16.04
N LEU A 6 9.48 6.92 16.46
CA LEU A 6 8.77 7.97 15.73
C LEU A 6 9.67 8.46 14.59
N SER A 7 9.33 8.12 13.34
CA SER A 7 9.96 8.80 12.21
C SER A 7 9.12 10.02 11.83
N GLY A 8 9.73 11.19 11.94
CA GLY A 8 9.04 12.45 11.69
C GLY A 8 8.69 12.66 10.23
N GLY A 9 7.46 13.14 9.97
CA GLY A 9 7.06 13.73 8.70
C GLY A 9 5.96 13.03 7.90
N CYS A 10 5.55 11.82 8.28
CA CYS A 10 4.39 11.15 7.69
C CYS A 10 3.31 10.95 8.75
N LYS A 11 2.05 10.92 8.34
CA LYS A 11 0.91 10.57 9.22
C LYS A 11 0.95 9.10 9.67
N THR A 12 2.06 8.42 9.44
CA THR A 12 2.28 7.03 9.76
C THR A 12 3.21 6.92 10.95
N LEU A 13 2.80 6.18 11.95
CA LEU A 13 3.64 5.79 13.07
C LEU A 13 4.25 4.42 12.73
N GLU A 14 5.55 4.39 12.54
CA GLU A 14 6.27 3.11 12.42
C GLU A 14 6.60 2.60 13.82
N VAL A 15 6.07 1.46 14.17
CA VAL A 15 6.32 0.81 15.44
C VAL A 15 7.01 -0.52 15.18
N TYR A 16 8.21 -0.65 15.73
CA TYR A 16 8.93 -1.91 15.74
C TYR A 16 8.69 -2.60 17.06
N PHE A 17 8.19 -3.80 17.04
CA PHE A 17 8.18 -4.61 18.25
C PHE A 17 8.78 -6.00 18.00
N PHE A 18 9.36 -6.53 19.07
CA PHE A 18 9.95 -7.85 19.07
C PHE A 18 9.06 -8.81 19.83
N LEU A 19 8.51 -9.77 19.15
CA LEU A 19 7.78 -10.87 19.78
C LEU A 19 8.47 -12.19 19.44
N LYS A 20 8.78 -12.97 20.43
CA LYS A 20 9.46 -14.28 20.26
C LYS A 20 10.73 -14.20 19.40
N GLY A 21 11.52 -13.14 19.55
CA GLY A 21 12.79 -12.97 18.85
C GLY A 21 12.69 -12.58 17.38
N LYS A 22 11.51 -12.28 16.88
CA LYS A 22 11.30 -11.77 15.53
C LYS A 22 10.98 -10.28 15.55
N LYS A 23 11.51 -9.58 14.55
CA LYS A 23 11.26 -8.14 14.36
C LYS A 23 10.00 -7.95 13.54
N TYR A 24 9.04 -7.24 14.11
CA TYR A 24 7.81 -6.88 13.44
C TYR A 24 7.81 -5.38 13.16
N LEU A 25 7.53 -5.02 11.92
CA LEU A 25 7.28 -3.64 11.54
C LEU A 25 5.76 -3.44 11.49
N CYS A 26 5.27 -2.58 12.36
CA CYS A 26 3.89 -2.18 12.34
C CYS A 26 3.78 -0.77 11.78
N ILE A 27 3.00 -0.62 10.73
CA ILE A 27 2.68 0.69 10.16
C ILE A 27 1.28 1.06 10.66
N PHE A 28 1.22 2.13 11.43
CA PHE A 28 -0.05 2.72 11.85
C PHE A 28 -0.48 3.77 10.83
N TYR A 29 -1.58 3.53 10.17
CA TYR A 29 -2.26 4.51 9.36
C TYR A 29 -3.67 4.71 9.92
N ASP A 30 -4.03 5.93 10.27
CA ASP A 30 -5.32 6.25 10.90
C ASP A 30 -5.67 5.34 12.09
N TYR A 31 -4.68 5.11 12.98
CA TYR A 31 -4.83 4.25 14.17
C TYR A 31 -5.07 2.76 13.90
N LYS A 32 -4.87 2.30 12.66
CA LYS A 32 -4.96 0.87 12.33
C LYS A 32 -3.58 0.25 12.32
N LEU A 33 -3.45 -0.84 13.05
CA LEU A 33 -2.23 -1.63 13.13
C LEU A 33 -2.10 -2.50 11.89
N PHE A 34 -1.01 -2.34 11.17
CA PHE A 34 -0.64 -3.22 10.07
C PHE A 34 0.65 -3.97 10.43
N GLU A 35 0.54 -5.25 10.74
CA GLU A 35 1.68 -6.12 11.04
C GLU A 35 2.27 -6.69 9.76
N PHE A 36 3.27 -5.99 9.23
CA PHE A 36 3.80 -6.29 7.92
C PHE A 36 4.79 -7.47 7.91
N ASN A 37 5.73 -7.51 8.86
CA ASN A 37 6.77 -8.54 8.87
C ASN A 37 6.27 -9.92 9.32
N ASP A 38 5.26 -9.98 10.17
CA ASP A 38 4.65 -11.25 10.56
C ASP A 38 3.90 -11.88 9.37
N PHE A 39 3.25 -11.04 8.60
CA PHE A 39 2.57 -11.43 7.38
C PHE A 39 3.52 -12.03 6.33
N ILE A 40 4.74 -11.47 6.21
CA ILE A 40 5.71 -11.89 5.19
C ILE A 40 6.59 -13.03 5.69
N ALA A 41 6.91 -13.06 6.98
CA ALA A 41 7.81 -14.04 7.57
C ALA A 41 7.16 -15.40 7.84
N SER A 42 5.84 -15.48 7.93
CA SER A 42 5.16 -16.75 8.11
C SER A 42 5.13 -17.51 6.79
N LYS A 43 5.75 -18.68 6.79
CA LYS A 43 5.74 -19.60 5.64
C LYS A 43 4.30 -19.97 5.29
N GLY A 44 3.82 -19.56 4.11
CA GLY A 44 2.51 -19.91 3.61
C GLY A 44 1.43 -18.85 3.80
N GLU A 45 1.75 -17.65 4.30
CA GLU A 45 0.80 -16.54 4.33
C GLU A 45 0.51 -16.01 2.94
N ASP A 46 -0.76 -15.79 2.67
CA ASP A 46 -1.23 -15.25 1.40
C ASP A 46 -1.07 -13.73 1.38
N VAL A 47 -0.21 -13.21 0.50
CA VAL A 47 0.00 -11.76 0.31
C VAL A 47 -1.26 -11.06 -0.21
N ASN A 48 -2.22 -11.81 -0.74
CA ASN A 48 -3.52 -11.32 -1.22
C ASN A 48 -4.62 -11.43 -0.15
N ARG A 49 -4.26 -11.76 1.10
CA ARG A 49 -5.20 -11.82 2.21
C ARG A 49 -5.90 -10.49 2.43
N THR A 50 -7.21 -10.52 2.59
CA THR A 50 -7.97 -9.34 2.98
C THR A 50 -7.80 -9.10 4.47
N LEU A 51 -7.29 -7.92 4.81
CA LEU A 51 -7.06 -7.50 6.18
C LEU A 51 -8.30 -6.80 6.75
N GLU A 52 -8.21 -6.45 8.03
CA GLU A 52 -9.24 -5.65 8.68
C GLU A 52 -9.50 -4.36 7.90
N GLY A 53 -10.74 -3.99 7.73
CA GLY A 53 -11.13 -2.84 6.91
C GLY A 53 -11.39 -3.17 5.44
N GLY A 54 -11.27 -4.45 5.02
CA GLY A 54 -11.55 -4.89 3.66
C GLY A 54 -10.47 -4.53 2.64
N ARG A 55 -9.26 -4.22 3.12
CA ARG A 55 -8.11 -3.84 2.29
C ARG A 55 -7.04 -4.91 2.33
N LYS A 56 -6.24 -4.99 1.29
CA LYS A 56 -5.11 -5.92 1.18
C LYS A 56 -3.81 -5.21 1.55
N PRO A 57 -2.73 -5.97 1.88
CA PRO A 57 -1.42 -5.38 2.19
C PRO A 57 -0.92 -4.39 1.14
N LEU A 58 -1.15 -4.68 -0.14
CA LEU A 58 -0.72 -3.83 -1.25
C LEU A 58 -1.40 -2.45 -1.23
N HIS A 59 -2.67 -2.38 -0.83
CA HIS A 59 -3.38 -1.11 -0.65
C HIS A 59 -2.72 -0.24 0.42
N TYR A 60 -2.37 -0.83 1.57
CA TYR A 60 -1.71 -0.11 2.66
C TYR A 60 -0.33 0.40 2.25
N ALA A 61 0.46 -0.41 1.56
CA ALA A 61 1.77 -0.01 1.08
C ALA A 61 1.69 1.17 0.08
N ALA A 62 0.72 1.12 -0.83
CA ALA A 62 0.48 2.19 -1.79
C ALA A 62 -0.02 3.47 -1.12
N ASP A 63 -0.92 3.33 -0.17
CA ASP A 63 -1.52 4.44 0.60
C ASP A 63 -0.48 5.19 1.44
N CYS A 64 0.44 4.45 2.05
CA CYS A 64 1.51 5.00 2.89
C CYS A 64 2.75 5.45 2.10
N GLY A 65 2.79 5.22 0.80
CA GLY A 65 3.95 5.57 -0.01
C GLY A 65 5.20 4.71 0.27
N GLN A 66 5.01 3.50 0.78
CA GLN A 66 6.09 2.57 1.13
C GLN A 66 6.57 1.81 -0.10
N LEU A 67 7.45 2.44 -0.88
CA LEU A 67 7.90 1.92 -2.18
C LEU A 67 8.56 0.53 -2.08
N GLU A 68 9.44 0.34 -1.11
CA GLU A 68 10.16 -0.93 -0.91
C GLU A 68 9.20 -2.06 -0.55
N ILE A 69 8.23 -1.78 0.32
CA ILE A 69 7.20 -2.73 0.73
C ILE A 69 6.29 -3.07 -0.45
N LEU A 70 5.90 -2.08 -1.21
CA LEU A 70 5.08 -2.24 -2.41
C LEU A 70 5.76 -3.17 -3.41
N GLU A 71 7.04 -2.92 -3.71
CA GLU A 71 7.83 -3.75 -4.61
C GLU A 71 7.97 -5.18 -4.09
N PHE A 72 8.24 -5.34 -2.81
CA PHE A 72 8.36 -6.65 -2.17
C PHE A 72 7.07 -7.47 -2.27
N LEU A 73 5.92 -6.86 -1.99
CA LEU A 73 4.63 -7.54 -2.10
C LEU A 73 4.35 -7.98 -3.55
N LEU A 74 4.66 -7.15 -4.52
CA LEU A 74 4.51 -7.48 -5.93
C LEU A 74 5.42 -8.66 -6.32
N LEU A 75 6.65 -8.70 -5.82
CA LEU A 75 7.57 -9.83 -6.03
C LEU A 75 7.04 -11.13 -5.41
N LYS A 76 6.28 -11.05 -4.34
CA LYS A 76 5.66 -12.20 -3.66
C LYS A 76 4.33 -12.62 -4.27
N GLY A 77 3.91 -12.01 -5.36
CA GLY A 77 2.70 -12.38 -6.10
C GLY A 77 1.43 -11.66 -5.68
N ALA A 78 1.55 -10.49 -5.04
CA ALA A 78 0.37 -9.66 -4.75
C ALA A 78 -0.34 -9.26 -6.04
N ASP A 79 -1.67 -9.33 -6.02
CA ASP A 79 -2.50 -8.92 -7.15
C ASP A 79 -2.48 -7.39 -7.28
N ILE A 80 -1.83 -6.91 -8.32
CA ILE A 80 -1.63 -5.48 -8.56
C ILE A 80 -2.93 -4.71 -8.82
N ASN A 81 -3.96 -5.39 -9.30
CA ASN A 81 -5.26 -4.79 -9.65
C ASN A 81 -6.38 -5.16 -8.66
N ALA A 82 -6.05 -5.74 -7.52
CA ALA A 82 -7.05 -6.15 -6.53
C ALA A 82 -7.82 -4.96 -5.99
N PRO A 83 -9.16 -4.91 -6.11
CA PRO A 83 -9.96 -3.88 -5.49
C PRO A 83 -10.16 -4.16 -4.00
N ASP A 84 -10.30 -3.09 -3.22
CA ASP A 84 -10.78 -3.22 -1.84
C ASP A 84 -12.33 -3.23 -1.80
N LYS A 85 -12.90 -3.21 -0.60
CA LYS A 85 -14.36 -3.16 -0.43
C LYS A 85 -15.02 -1.91 -1.00
N HIS A 86 -14.27 -0.86 -1.28
CA HIS A 86 -14.72 0.40 -1.87
C HIS A 86 -14.38 0.50 -3.37
N HIS A 87 -13.97 -0.59 -4.00
CA HIS A 87 -13.53 -0.63 -5.40
C HIS A 87 -12.27 0.20 -5.70
N ILE A 88 -11.45 0.45 -4.67
CA ILE A 88 -10.19 1.16 -4.82
C ILE A 88 -9.06 0.15 -5.07
N THR A 89 -8.33 0.32 -6.17
CA THR A 89 -7.13 -0.47 -6.48
C THR A 89 -5.89 0.13 -5.80
N PRO A 90 -4.78 -0.61 -5.67
CA PRO A 90 -3.53 -0.03 -5.17
C PRO A 90 -3.07 1.21 -5.96
N LEU A 91 -3.26 1.20 -7.28
CA LEU A 91 -2.94 2.36 -8.12
C LEU A 91 -3.76 3.59 -7.72
N LEU A 92 -5.07 3.43 -7.55
CA LEU A 92 -5.95 4.51 -7.11
C LEU A 92 -5.55 5.02 -5.72
N SER A 93 -5.22 4.12 -4.78
CA SER A 93 -4.72 4.52 -3.46
C SER A 93 -3.48 5.41 -3.55
N ALA A 94 -2.49 5.01 -4.34
CA ALA A 94 -1.26 5.78 -4.54
C ALA A 94 -1.54 7.14 -5.21
N VAL A 95 -2.49 7.19 -6.14
CA VAL A 95 -2.90 8.42 -6.84
C VAL A 95 -3.60 9.38 -5.88
N TYR A 96 -4.55 8.90 -5.08
CA TYR A 96 -5.29 9.73 -4.11
C TYR A 96 -4.37 10.35 -3.06
N GLU A 97 -3.35 9.62 -2.62
CA GLU A 97 -2.38 10.10 -1.64
C GLU A 97 -1.21 10.87 -2.28
N GLY A 98 -1.12 10.93 -3.60
CA GLY A 98 -0.11 11.69 -4.31
C GLY A 98 1.29 11.08 -4.30
N HIS A 99 1.41 9.77 -4.14
CA HIS A 99 2.70 9.06 -4.09
C HIS A 99 3.20 8.73 -5.50
N VAL A 100 3.89 9.68 -6.12
CA VAL A 100 4.38 9.59 -7.51
C VAL A 100 5.25 8.35 -7.75
N SER A 101 6.17 8.05 -6.83
CA SER A 101 7.07 6.89 -6.94
C SER A 101 6.30 5.56 -6.94
N CYS A 102 5.29 5.45 -6.10
CA CYS A 102 4.43 4.26 -6.05
C CYS A 102 3.58 4.11 -7.31
N VAL A 103 3.04 5.21 -7.83
CA VAL A 103 2.31 5.24 -9.11
C VAL A 103 3.22 4.75 -10.23
N LYS A 104 4.44 5.27 -10.31
CA LYS A 104 5.42 4.88 -11.32
C LYS A 104 5.75 3.39 -11.25
N LEU A 105 5.99 2.87 -10.05
CA LEU A 105 6.28 1.45 -9.85
C LEU A 105 5.09 0.58 -10.27
N LEU A 106 3.89 0.90 -9.83
CA LEU A 106 2.68 0.15 -10.15
C LEU A 106 2.44 0.10 -11.66
N LEU A 107 2.59 1.22 -12.35
CA LEU A 107 2.45 1.28 -13.81
C LEU A 107 3.53 0.46 -14.52
N SER A 108 4.77 0.50 -14.04
CA SER A 108 5.87 -0.29 -14.59
C SER A 108 5.66 -1.80 -14.45
N LYS A 109 4.88 -2.22 -13.46
CA LYS A 109 4.51 -3.61 -13.19
C LYS A 109 3.18 -4.03 -13.84
N GLY A 110 2.57 -3.17 -14.64
CA GLY A 110 1.37 -3.49 -15.41
C GLY A 110 0.05 -3.20 -14.70
N ALA A 111 0.01 -2.27 -13.74
CA ALA A 111 -1.25 -1.86 -13.12
C ALA A 111 -2.23 -1.30 -14.16
N ASP A 112 -3.49 -1.70 -14.04
CA ASP A 112 -4.54 -1.23 -14.92
C ASP A 112 -4.98 0.19 -14.54
N LYS A 113 -4.66 1.14 -15.41
CA LYS A 113 -5.00 2.55 -15.23
C LYS A 113 -6.41 2.92 -15.69
N THR A 114 -7.16 1.97 -16.25
CA THR A 114 -8.52 2.20 -16.76
C THR A 114 -9.61 1.95 -15.73
N VAL A 115 -9.26 1.32 -14.60
CA VAL A 115 -10.20 1.04 -13.52
C VAL A 115 -10.70 2.33 -12.90
N LYS A 116 -12.03 2.39 -12.74
CA LYS A 116 -12.69 3.54 -12.08
C LYS A 116 -12.86 3.28 -10.59
N GLY A 117 -12.65 4.33 -9.81
CA GLY A 117 -12.90 4.32 -8.38
C GLY A 117 -14.38 4.45 -8.03
N PRO A 118 -14.70 4.57 -6.74
CA PRO A 118 -16.08 4.68 -6.26
C PRO A 118 -16.81 5.94 -6.74
N ASP A 119 -16.06 6.96 -7.14
CA ASP A 119 -16.54 8.21 -7.72
C ASP A 119 -16.81 8.12 -9.24
N GLY A 120 -16.50 6.98 -9.86
CA GLY A 120 -16.62 6.76 -11.30
C GLY A 120 -15.47 7.35 -12.12
N LEU A 121 -14.43 7.86 -11.49
CA LEU A 121 -13.27 8.47 -12.15
C LEU A 121 -12.13 7.47 -12.30
N THR A 122 -11.40 7.56 -13.43
CA THR A 122 -10.12 6.87 -13.60
C THR A 122 -9.04 7.55 -12.77
N ALA A 123 -7.90 6.88 -12.62
CA ALA A 123 -6.76 7.45 -11.91
C ALA A 123 -6.32 8.80 -12.52
N PHE A 124 -6.36 8.94 -13.83
CA PHE A 124 -6.01 10.18 -14.53
C PHE A 124 -6.97 11.33 -14.19
N GLU A 125 -8.27 11.05 -14.14
CA GLU A 125 -9.32 12.04 -13.84
C GLU A 125 -9.35 12.40 -12.36
N ALA A 126 -8.93 11.49 -11.48
CA ALA A 126 -9.03 11.63 -10.03
C ALA A 126 -7.92 12.49 -9.41
N THR A 127 -6.89 12.86 -10.17
CA THR A 127 -5.75 13.62 -9.64
C THR A 127 -5.55 14.94 -10.37
N ASP A 128 -5.11 15.96 -9.64
CA ASP A 128 -4.64 17.24 -10.20
C ASP A 128 -3.11 17.32 -10.28
N ASN A 129 -2.42 16.31 -9.77
CA ASN A 129 -0.96 16.26 -9.78
C ASN A 129 -0.43 16.03 -11.21
N GLN A 130 0.27 17.03 -11.75
CA GLN A 130 0.78 16.98 -13.13
C GLN A 130 1.81 15.86 -13.35
N ALA A 131 2.64 15.56 -12.34
CA ALA A 131 3.60 14.47 -12.42
C ALA A 131 2.90 13.11 -12.54
N ILE A 132 1.83 12.89 -11.79
CA ILE A 132 1.02 11.68 -11.87
C ILE A 132 0.26 11.61 -13.20
N LYS A 133 -0.34 12.71 -13.63
CA LYS A 133 -1.03 12.78 -14.95
C LYS A 133 -0.10 12.42 -16.10
N ALA A 134 1.14 12.91 -16.07
CA ALA A 134 2.13 12.58 -17.09
C ALA A 134 2.44 11.09 -17.13
N LEU A 135 2.45 10.41 -15.99
CA LEU A 135 2.68 8.97 -15.91
C LEU A 135 1.47 8.15 -16.42
N LEU A 136 0.26 8.69 -16.27
CA LEU A 136 -0.99 8.00 -16.62
C LEU A 136 -1.44 8.21 -18.06
N GLN A 137 -0.80 9.08 -18.77
CA GLN A 137 -1.07 9.33 -20.20
C GLN A 137 -0.80 8.14 -21.11
#